data_52eca85e38d89d5117c7e73470b2ca3c
#
_entry.id   52eca85e38d89d5117c7e73470b2ca3c
#
_cell.length_a   1.000
_cell.length_b   1.000
_cell.length_c   1.000
_cell.angle_alpha   90.00
_cell.angle_beta   90.00
_cell.angle_gamma   90.00
#
_symmetry.space_group_name_H-M   'P 1'
#
loop_
_entity.id
_entity.type
_entity.pdbx_description
1 polymer ?
#
loop_
_entity_poly.entity_id
_entity_poly.type
_entity_poly.pdbx_seq_one_letter_code
_entity_poly.pdbx_strand_id
1 'polypeptide(L)'
;MKTSQKIIEYIREHRQVTGQELTDFLGITDRGVRKQLFTLLKQGVLTKKGHPPIVYYQINDSLKEMVELSVLPKSIIEVIDQNYLYITPTGEKLVGLVGFKSWCKKQNLPLEKTSYEYVAMLEKFAQYKKRGFIDGLAKLHRTYNQVFLDDLYYLDFYSIDRFGKTKLGQLLLYAKQSQQTALMSELIDTLAPMIEKLIILKNITSVGFIPPTVKRQVQFMSVLKKKLKLKLRFITIQKIKSEVAVPQKSLGKLADRIENARHSIAVNDKSSHDNILLID
;
A
#
# COMPACT_ATOMS: atom_id res chain seq x y z
N MET A 1 40.45 -17.95 -15.88
CA MET A 1 39.45 -16.94 -15.50
C MET A 1 40.03 -15.55 -15.67
N LYS A 2 39.31 -14.60 -16.28
CA LYS A 2 39.81 -13.22 -16.49
C LYS A 2 39.92 -12.48 -15.16
N THR A 3 40.90 -11.57 -15.00
CA THR A 3 41.12 -10.80 -13.78
C THR A 3 39.88 -10.04 -13.32
N SER A 4 39.12 -9.48 -14.27
CA SER A 4 37.83 -8.80 -13.93
C SER A 4 36.80 -9.74 -13.32
N GLN A 5 36.73 -11.00 -13.72
CA GLN A 5 35.81 -11.98 -13.12
C GLN A 5 36.23 -12.34 -11.69
N LYS A 6 37.53 -12.51 -11.44
CA LYS A 6 38.04 -12.72 -10.06
C LYS A 6 37.70 -11.56 -9.13
N ILE A 7 37.82 -10.32 -9.61
CA ILE A 7 37.46 -9.11 -8.85
C ILE A 7 35.97 -9.15 -8.49
N ILE A 8 35.08 -9.44 -9.45
CA ILE A 8 33.63 -9.48 -9.25
C ILE A 8 33.26 -10.55 -8.22
N GLU A 9 33.84 -11.76 -8.33
CA GLU A 9 33.57 -12.85 -7.38
C GLU A 9 34.04 -12.49 -5.97
N TYR A 10 35.25 -11.97 -5.83
CA TYR A 10 35.78 -11.56 -4.54
C TYR A 10 34.93 -10.47 -3.88
N ILE A 11 34.52 -9.44 -4.62
CA ILE A 11 33.60 -8.41 -4.12
C ILE A 11 32.23 -9.00 -3.74
N ARG A 12 31.74 -10.00 -4.49
CA ARG A 12 30.46 -10.67 -4.20
C ARG A 12 30.50 -11.41 -2.86
N GLU A 13 31.61 -12.08 -2.56
CA GLU A 13 31.80 -12.80 -1.30
C GLU A 13 31.96 -11.87 -0.09
N HIS A 14 32.71 -10.78 -0.27
CA HIS A 14 33.06 -9.85 0.82
C HIS A 14 32.15 -8.62 0.89
N ARG A 15 31.14 -8.50 0.00
CA ARG A 15 30.18 -7.40 -0.13
C ARG A 15 30.76 -6.07 -0.57
N GLN A 16 31.84 -5.61 0.08
CA GLN A 16 32.59 -4.40 -0.25
C GLN A 16 34.06 -4.61 0.05
N VAL A 17 34.95 -4.10 -0.81
CA VAL A 17 36.38 -4.26 -0.69
C VAL A 17 37.10 -2.98 -1.08
N THR A 18 38.32 -2.79 -0.56
CA THR A 18 39.22 -1.71 -0.95
C THR A 18 40.12 -2.11 -2.14
N GLY A 19 40.74 -1.11 -2.78
CA GLY A 19 41.73 -1.39 -3.83
C GLY A 19 42.94 -2.18 -3.31
N GLN A 20 43.35 -1.96 -2.06
CA GLN A 20 44.46 -2.66 -1.44
C GLN A 20 44.13 -4.14 -1.22
N GLU A 21 42.95 -4.48 -0.66
CA GLU A 21 42.52 -5.87 -0.49
C GLU A 21 42.48 -6.63 -1.82
N LEU A 22 42.08 -5.97 -2.92
CA LEU A 22 42.11 -6.57 -4.24
C LEU A 22 43.54 -6.77 -4.78
N THR A 23 44.44 -5.85 -4.46
CA THR A 23 45.87 -5.96 -4.82
C THR A 23 46.46 -7.20 -4.14
N ASP A 24 46.23 -7.33 -2.84
CA ASP A 24 46.73 -8.44 -2.02
C ASP A 24 46.12 -9.79 -2.46
N PHE A 25 44.81 -9.83 -2.73
CA PHE A 25 44.12 -11.02 -3.22
C PHE A 25 44.59 -11.48 -4.61
N LEU A 26 44.78 -10.55 -5.54
CA LEU A 26 45.10 -10.89 -6.92
C LEU A 26 46.59 -11.09 -7.17
N GLY A 27 47.45 -10.62 -6.27
CA GLY A 27 48.90 -10.64 -6.43
C GLY A 27 49.41 -9.85 -7.64
N ILE A 28 48.68 -8.78 -8.04
CA ILE A 28 49.06 -7.88 -9.14
C ILE A 28 49.31 -6.48 -8.65
N THR A 29 49.96 -5.64 -9.48
CA THR A 29 50.27 -4.26 -9.09
C THR A 29 49.01 -3.41 -8.86
N ASP A 30 49.08 -2.46 -7.93
CA ASP A 30 47.99 -1.51 -7.66
C ASP A 30 47.54 -0.76 -8.93
N ARG A 31 48.46 -0.43 -9.84
CA ARG A 31 48.13 0.13 -11.17
C ARG A 31 47.25 -0.82 -12.00
N GLY A 32 47.55 -2.12 -11.94
CA GLY A 32 46.77 -3.17 -12.66
C GLY A 32 45.36 -3.28 -12.09
N VAL A 33 45.21 -3.29 -10.75
CA VAL A 33 43.92 -3.29 -10.07
C VAL A 33 43.10 -2.05 -10.41
N ARG A 34 43.67 -0.86 -10.31
CA ARG A 34 43.00 0.41 -10.66
C ARG A 34 42.49 0.45 -12.08
N LYS A 35 43.26 -0.09 -13.06
CA LYS A 35 42.81 -0.18 -14.46
C LYS A 35 41.57 -1.07 -14.59
N GLN A 36 41.53 -2.21 -13.91
CA GLN A 36 40.39 -3.11 -13.94
C GLN A 36 39.18 -2.48 -13.23
N LEU A 37 39.37 -1.89 -12.06
CA LEU A 37 38.33 -1.18 -11.32
C LEU A 37 37.73 -0.03 -12.13
N PHE A 38 38.59 0.77 -12.80
CA PHE A 38 38.11 1.85 -13.68
C PHE A 38 37.23 1.32 -14.82
N THR A 39 37.62 0.24 -15.43
CA THR A 39 36.85 -0.40 -16.50
C THR A 39 35.50 -0.90 -15.98
N LEU A 40 35.49 -1.58 -14.84
CA LEU A 40 34.26 -2.10 -14.21
C LEU A 40 33.32 -0.98 -13.72
N LEU A 41 33.88 0.12 -13.21
CA LEU A 41 33.11 1.32 -12.87
C LEU A 41 32.50 1.99 -14.10
N LYS A 42 33.29 2.13 -15.20
CA LYS A 42 32.81 2.70 -16.47
C LYS A 42 31.72 1.83 -17.11
N GLN A 43 31.80 0.52 -16.95
CA GLN A 43 30.77 -0.43 -17.37
C GLN A 43 29.55 -0.47 -16.44
N GLY A 44 29.59 0.28 -15.33
CA GLY A 44 28.54 0.29 -14.33
C GLY A 44 28.41 -1.01 -13.51
N VAL A 45 29.36 -1.96 -13.65
CA VAL A 45 29.38 -3.23 -12.89
C VAL A 45 29.66 -3.03 -11.42
N LEU A 46 30.50 -2.05 -11.12
CA LEU A 46 30.82 -1.65 -9.75
C LEU A 46 30.37 -0.23 -9.46
N THR A 47 30.15 0.03 -8.18
CA THR A 47 30.05 1.38 -7.60
C THR A 47 31.15 1.59 -6.56
N LYS A 48 31.51 2.84 -6.31
CA LYS A 48 32.44 3.21 -5.24
C LYS A 48 31.76 4.00 -4.15
N LYS A 49 32.19 3.77 -2.91
CA LYS A 49 31.69 4.45 -1.71
C LYS A 49 32.87 4.94 -0.87
N GLY A 50 32.74 6.14 -0.28
CA GLY A 50 33.79 6.77 0.51
C GLY A 50 34.66 7.73 -0.31
N HIS A 51 35.66 8.32 0.35
CA HIS A 51 36.62 9.29 -0.22
C HIS A 51 38.04 8.86 0.11
N PRO A 52 39.05 9.24 -0.71
CA PRO A 52 40.44 9.02 -0.34
C PRO A 52 40.75 9.52 1.07
N PRO A 53 41.54 8.79 1.87
CA PRO A 53 42.36 7.65 1.46
C PRO A 53 41.60 6.29 1.40
N ILE A 54 40.38 6.19 1.92
CA ILE A 54 39.66 4.91 1.97
C ILE A 54 38.46 4.94 1.03
N VAL A 55 38.54 4.12 -0.03
CA VAL A 55 37.47 3.94 -1.02
C VAL A 55 37.13 2.46 -1.07
N TYR A 56 35.85 2.17 -0.89
CA TYR A 56 35.29 0.82 -1.05
C TYR A 56 34.65 0.65 -2.43
N TYR A 57 34.80 -0.53 -2.99
CA TYR A 57 34.18 -0.97 -4.22
C TYR A 57 33.14 -2.05 -3.89
N GLN A 58 31.97 -1.94 -4.48
CA GLN A 58 30.88 -2.89 -4.31
C GLN A 58 30.21 -3.18 -5.64
N ILE A 59 29.55 -4.33 -5.76
CA ILE A 59 28.75 -4.67 -6.95
C ILE A 59 27.64 -3.62 -7.10
N ASN A 60 27.43 -3.16 -8.31
CA ASN A 60 26.32 -2.29 -8.64
C ASN A 60 25.01 -3.10 -8.63
N ASP A 61 24.25 -3.04 -7.54
CA ASP A 61 22.98 -3.73 -7.39
C ASP A 61 21.96 -3.29 -8.46
N SER A 62 22.09 -2.07 -9.01
CA SER A 62 21.21 -1.59 -10.10
C SER A 62 21.36 -2.41 -11.40
N LEU A 63 22.49 -3.03 -11.66
CA LEU A 63 22.65 -3.94 -12.84
C LEU A 63 21.96 -5.29 -12.62
N LYS A 64 22.04 -5.85 -11.42
CA LYS A 64 21.19 -7.01 -11.06
C LYS A 64 19.72 -6.65 -11.22
N GLU A 65 19.38 -5.46 -10.84
CA GLU A 65 18.04 -4.91 -10.95
C GLU A 65 17.57 -4.76 -12.39
N MET A 66 18.41 -4.28 -13.30
CA MET A 66 18.07 -4.17 -14.72
C MET A 66 17.95 -5.54 -15.40
N VAL A 67 18.78 -6.51 -15.04
CA VAL A 67 18.71 -7.88 -15.60
C VAL A 67 17.44 -8.60 -15.11
N GLU A 68 17.08 -8.48 -13.81
CA GLU A 68 15.84 -9.04 -13.28
C GLU A 68 14.58 -8.37 -13.86
N LEU A 69 14.64 -7.06 -14.15
CA LEU A 69 13.55 -6.33 -14.79
C LEU A 69 13.37 -6.67 -16.26
N SER A 70 14.46 -7.02 -16.98
CA SER A 70 14.39 -7.42 -18.40
C SER A 70 13.70 -8.77 -18.61
N VAL A 71 13.49 -9.57 -17.57
CA VAL A 71 12.82 -10.87 -17.60
C VAL A 71 11.29 -10.75 -17.48
N LEU A 72 10.78 -9.65 -16.89
CA LEU A 72 9.34 -9.48 -16.70
C LEU A 72 8.66 -8.88 -17.95
N PRO A 73 7.57 -9.47 -18.44
CA PRO A 73 6.76 -8.89 -19.50
C PRO A 73 6.20 -7.51 -19.09
N LYS A 74 6.09 -6.62 -20.07
CA LYS A 74 5.57 -5.27 -19.88
C LYS A 74 4.18 -5.25 -19.23
N SER A 75 3.31 -6.17 -19.63
CA SER A 75 1.97 -6.34 -19.08
C SER A 75 1.98 -6.64 -17.57
N ILE A 76 2.90 -7.48 -17.09
CA ILE A 76 3.05 -7.78 -15.66
C ILE A 76 3.53 -6.53 -14.90
N ILE A 77 4.51 -5.81 -15.45
CA ILE A 77 5.03 -4.58 -14.86
C ILE A 77 3.91 -3.53 -14.71
N GLU A 78 3.15 -3.29 -15.78
CA GLU A 78 2.05 -2.32 -15.78
C GLU A 78 0.97 -2.63 -14.72
N VAL A 79 0.60 -3.91 -14.58
CA VAL A 79 -0.35 -4.32 -13.54
C VAL A 79 0.20 -4.08 -12.15
N ILE A 80 1.48 -4.39 -11.90
CA ILE A 80 2.11 -4.15 -10.60
C ILE A 80 2.22 -2.65 -10.32
N ASP A 81 2.63 -1.83 -11.30
CA ASP A 81 2.76 -0.39 -11.17
C ASP A 81 1.44 0.29 -10.80
N GLN A 82 0.34 -0.17 -11.35
CA GLN A 82 -0.98 0.37 -11.05
C GLN A 82 -1.50 -0.06 -9.67
N ASN A 83 -1.20 -1.28 -9.23
CA ASN A 83 -1.90 -1.92 -8.12
C ASN A 83 -1.08 -2.07 -6.83
N TYR A 84 0.24 -1.85 -6.87
CA TYR A 84 1.08 -2.10 -5.71
C TYR A 84 1.55 -0.81 -5.02
N LEU A 85 1.51 -0.84 -3.70
CA LEU A 85 2.07 0.19 -2.82
C LEU A 85 2.69 -0.49 -1.60
N TYR A 86 3.91 -0.12 -1.28
CA TYR A 86 4.61 -0.58 -0.10
C TYR A 86 5.09 0.60 0.75
N ILE A 87 4.65 0.66 1.99
CA ILE A 87 5.22 1.59 2.98
C ILE A 87 6.23 0.79 3.80
N THR A 88 7.49 1.20 3.74
CA THR A 88 8.57 0.53 4.48
C THR A 88 8.43 0.76 5.99
N PRO A 89 9.09 -0.06 6.83
CA PRO A 89 9.14 0.19 8.28
C PRO A 89 9.73 1.55 8.67
N THR A 90 10.54 2.14 7.80
CA THR A 90 11.13 3.48 7.97
C THR A 90 10.23 4.61 7.48
N GLY A 91 9.03 4.28 6.95
CA GLY A 91 8.05 5.26 6.49
C GLY A 91 8.25 5.72 5.03
N GLU A 92 9.13 5.07 4.27
CA GLU A 92 9.33 5.37 2.86
C GLU A 92 8.17 4.79 2.03
N LYS A 93 7.61 5.61 1.13
CA LYS A 93 6.51 5.23 0.24
C LYS A 93 7.05 4.80 -1.11
N LEU A 94 6.95 3.50 -1.40
CA LEU A 94 7.40 2.90 -2.65
C LEU A 94 6.19 2.41 -3.46
N VAL A 95 6.05 2.90 -4.68
CA VAL A 95 4.90 2.60 -5.57
C VAL A 95 5.33 1.59 -6.63
N GLY A 96 4.38 0.76 -7.07
CA GLY A 96 4.53 -0.13 -8.21
C GLY A 96 5.64 -1.16 -8.06
N LEU A 97 6.34 -1.42 -9.16
CA LEU A 97 7.38 -2.44 -9.22
C LEU A 97 8.53 -2.19 -8.24
N VAL A 98 8.88 -0.94 -7.98
CA VAL A 98 9.91 -0.57 -6.99
C VAL A 98 9.49 -1.03 -5.59
N GLY A 99 8.25 -0.75 -5.20
CA GLY A 99 7.69 -1.21 -3.92
C GLY A 99 7.56 -2.73 -3.85
N PHE A 100 7.10 -3.36 -4.93
CA PHE A 100 6.94 -4.81 -5.01
C PHE A 100 8.28 -5.54 -4.88
N LYS A 101 9.30 -5.07 -5.58
CA LYS A 101 10.65 -5.60 -5.49
C LYS A 101 11.25 -5.47 -4.09
N SER A 102 11.11 -4.29 -3.47
CA SER A 102 11.56 -4.07 -2.09
C SER A 102 10.88 -5.03 -1.11
N TRP A 103 9.58 -5.27 -1.29
CA TRP A 103 8.84 -6.22 -0.50
C TRP A 103 9.28 -7.67 -0.76
N CYS A 104 9.45 -8.10 -2.01
CA CYS A 104 9.96 -9.42 -2.38
C CYS A 104 11.32 -9.68 -1.73
N LYS A 105 12.25 -8.71 -1.81
CA LYS A 105 13.58 -8.80 -1.19
C LYS A 105 13.47 -8.99 0.32
N LYS A 106 12.60 -8.25 1.00
CA LYS A 106 12.37 -8.38 2.44
C LYS A 106 11.80 -9.74 2.84
N GLN A 107 10.97 -10.33 1.97
CA GLN A 107 10.35 -11.63 2.21
C GLN A 107 11.20 -12.81 1.70
N ASN A 108 12.39 -12.56 1.14
CA ASN A 108 13.24 -13.56 0.47
C ASN A 108 12.49 -14.33 -0.64
N LEU A 109 11.67 -13.63 -1.43
CA LEU A 109 10.89 -14.20 -2.51
C LEU A 109 11.52 -13.88 -3.88
N PRO A 110 11.54 -14.84 -4.85
CA PRO A 110 12.01 -14.60 -6.20
C PRO A 110 11.05 -13.65 -6.94
N LEU A 111 11.59 -12.54 -7.48
CA LEU A 111 10.80 -11.47 -8.10
C LEU A 111 9.92 -11.98 -9.23
N GLU A 112 10.49 -12.70 -10.20
CA GLU A 112 9.79 -13.16 -11.39
C GLU A 112 8.56 -14.01 -11.03
N LYS A 113 8.79 -15.14 -10.36
CA LYS A 113 7.70 -16.05 -9.93
C LYS A 113 6.63 -15.32 -9.11
N THR A 114 7.06 -14.49 -8.17
CA THR A 114 6.15 -13.77 -7.26
C THR A 114 5.33 -12.73 -7.99
N SER A 115 5.86 -12.13 -9.06
CA SER A 115 5.14 -11.18 -9.92
C SER A 115 3.96 -11.83 -10.64
N TYR A 116 4.17 -13.01 -11.24
CA TYR A 116 3.08 -13.77 -11.88
C TYR A 116 2.01 -14.20 -10.86
N GLU A 117 2.44 -14.68 -9.70
CA GLU A 117 1.50 -15.09 -8.64
C GLU A 117 0.69 -13.90 -8.10
N TYR A 118 1.29 -12.69 -8.02
CA TYR A 118 0.58 -11.48 -7.62
C TYR A 118 -0.48 -11.08 -8.65
N VAL A 119 -0.13 -11.08 -9.94
CA VAL A 119 -1.07 -10.75 -11.01
C VAL A 119 -2.24 -11.75 -11.05
N ALA A 120 -1.94 -13.05 -11.01
CA ALA A 120 -2.97 -14.09 -10.95
C ALA A 120 -3.90 -13.94 -9.72
N MET A 121 -3.34 -13.51 -8.59
CA MET A 121 -4.12 -13.22 -7.39
C MET A 121 -5.04 -12.02 -7.59
N LEU A 122 -4.56 -10.93 -8.21
CA LEU A 122 -5.39 -9.78 -8.53
C LEU A 122 -6.54 -10.16 -9.46
N GLU A 123 -6.30 -10.98 -10.47
CA GLU A 123 -7.34 -11.49 -11.39
C GLU A 123 -8.39 -12.30 -10.64
N LYS A 124 -7.95 -13.21 -9.75
CA LYS A 124 -8.86 -13.98 -8.89
C LYS A 124 -9.75 -13.07 -8.04
N PHE A 125 -9.17 -12.03 -7.43
CA PHE A 125 -9.93 -11.09 -6.60
C PHE A 125 -10.81 -10.15 -7.43
N ALA A 126 -10.41 -9.82 -8.66
CA ALA A 126 -11.21 -8.99 -9.57
C ALA A 126 -12.58 -9.63 -9.90
N GLN A 127 -12.69 -10.96 -9.89
CA GLN A 127 -13.95 -11.69 -10.16
C GLN A 127 -15.05 -11.37 -9.13
N TYR A 128 -14.68 -10.95 -7.92
CA TYR A 128 -15.64 -10.54 -6.89
C TYR A 128 -16.17 -9.11 -7.10
N LYS A 129 -15.54 -8.32 -7.98
CA LYS A 129 -15.95 -6.95 -8.27
C LYS A 129 -17.01 -6.91 -9.38
N LYS A 130 -18.25 -6.59 -9.03
CA LYS A 130 -19.33 -6.34 -9.98
C LYS A 130 -19.46 -4.82 -10.19
N ARG A 131 -19.34 -4.35 -11.41
CA ARG A 131 -19.38 -2.91 -11.77
C ARG A 131 -18.34 -2.07 -11.01
N GLY A 132 -17.25 -2.70 -10.50
CA GLY A 132 -16.19 -2.06 -9.73
C GLY A 132 -16.37 -2.08 -8.21
N PHE A 133 -17.44 -2.72 -7.69
CA PHE A 133 -17.75 -2.84 -6.27
C PHE A 133 -17.83 -4.30 -5.83
N ILE A 134 -17.54 -4.55 -4.57
CA ILE A 134 -17.67 -5.86 -3.95
C ILE A 134 -18.95 -5.84 -3.11
N ASP A 135 -19.86 -6.76 -3.40
CA ASP A 135 -21.10 -6.92 -2.63
C ASP A 135 -20.80 -7.55 -1.26
N GLY A 136 -21.21 -6.87 -0.21
CA GLY A 136 -21.07 -7.31 1.17
C GLY A 136 -22.38 -7.70 1.85
N LEU A 137 -23.52 -7.49 1.20
CA LEU A 137 -24.84 -7.64 1.82
C LEU A 137 -25.11 -9.07 2.29
N ALA A 138 -24.75 -10.07 1.47
CA ALA A 138 -24.92 -11.48 1.82
C ALA A 138 -24.18 -11.88 3.11
N LYS A 139 -22.99 -11.30 3.36
CA LYS A 139 -22.25 -11.50 4.61
C LYS A 139 -22.96 -10.86 5.80
N LEU A 140 -23.55 -9.70 5.59
CA LEU A 140 -24.30 -8.99 6.64
C LEU A 140 -25.52 -9.80 7.09
N HIS A 141 -26.32 -10.33 6.16
CA HIS A 141 -27.45 -11.20 6.45
C HIS A 141 -27.09 -12.50 7.17
N ARG A 142 -25.91 -13.03 6.95
CA ARG A 142 -25.41 -14.20 7.70
C ARG A 142 -24.98 -13.86 9.13
N THR A 143 -24.68 -12.59 9.38
CA THR A 143 -24.13 -12.14 10.68
C THR A 143 -25.21 -11.59 11.60
N TYR A 144 -26.26 -10.97 11.03
CA TYR A 144 -27.31 -10.28 11.77
C TYR A 144 -28.68 -10.82 11.40
N ASN A 145 -29.53 -11.06 12.40
CA ASN A 145 -30.90 -11.54 12.21
C ASN A 145 -31.78 -10.49 11.49
N GLN A 146 -31.46 -9.22 11.65
CA GLN A 146 -32.20 -8.12 11.04
C GLN A 146 -31.20 -7.13 10.41
N VAL A 147 -31.39 -6.85 9.14
CA VAL A 147 -30.57 -5.92 8.34
C VAL A 147 -31.52 -4.89 7.73
N PHE A 148 -31.20 -3.62 7.95
CA PHE A 148 -31.98 -2.47 7.47
C PHE A 148 -31.28 -1.77 6.27
N LEU A 149 -30.38 -2.45 5.60
CA LEU A 149 -29.69 -1.95 4.41
C LEU A 149 -30.17 -2.71 3.17
N ASP A 150 -30.48 -1.99 2.11
CA ASP A 150 -30.81 -2.56 0.82
C ASP A 150 -29.57 -3.09 0.11
N ASP A 151 -28.45 -2.39 0.28
CA ASP A 151 -27.16 -2.73 -0.32
C ASP A 151 -26.00 -2.47 0.64
N LEU A 152 -24.93 -3.23 0.49
CA LEU A 152 -23.64 -2.97 1.14
C LEU A 152 -22.51 -3.17 0.13
N TYR A 153 -21.70 -2.14 -0.09
CA TYR A 153 -20.59 -2.18 -1.03
C TYR A 153 -19.25 -1.92 -0.35
N TYR A 154 -18.27 -2.76 -0.66
CA TYR A 154 -16.86 -2.43 -0.41
C TYR A 154 -16.24 -1.90 -1.70
N LEU A 155 -15.48 -0.81 -1.60
CA LEU A 155 -14.84 -0.18 -2.75
C LEU A 155 -13.63 -0.99 -3.23
N ASP A 156 -12.94 -1.67 -2.32
CA ASP A 156 -11.86 -2.62 -2.64
C ASP A 156 -11.63 -3.59 -1.47
N PHE A 157 -10.80 -4.61 -1.71
CA PHE A 157 -10.27 -5.45 -0.65
C PHE A 157 -9.25 -4.67 0.18
N TYR A 158 -9.29 -4.84 1.50
CA TYR A 158 -8.28 -4.28 2.38
C TYR A 158 -6.95 -5.01 2.29
N SER A 159 -7.00 -6.33 2.12
CA SER A 159 -5.84 -7.21 1.97
C SER A 159 -6.17 -8.39 1.07
N ILE A 160 -5.14 -8.96 0.44
CA ILE A 160 -5.23 -10.13 -0.43
C ILE A 160 -4.20 -11.16 -0.02
N ASP A 161 -4.68 -12.30 0.48
CA ASP A 161 -3.89 -13.46 0.90
C ASP A 161 -2.47 -13.09 1.42
N ARG A 162 -1.42 -13.78 0.96
CA ARG A 162 -0.03 -13.59 1.38
C ARG A 162 0.60 -12.24 0.97
N PHE A 163 0.01 -11.52 0.00
CA PHE A 163 0.54 -10.24 -0.45
C PHE A 163 0.20 -9.06 0.48
N GLY A 164 -0.61 -9.33 1.49
CA GLY A 164 -0.96 -8.36 2.51
C GLY A 164 -1.94 -7.29 2.01
N LYS A 165 -1.75 -6.04 2.43
CA LYS A 165 -2.70 -4.97 2.11
C LYS A 165 -2.63 -4.59 0.63
N THR A 166 -3.80 -4.37 0.03
CA THR A 166 -3.91 -3.76 -1.31
C THR A 166 -3.37 -2.32 -1.30
N LYS A 167 -3.18 -1.71 -2.45
CA LYS A 167 -2.80 -0.30 -2.56
C LYS A 167 -3.75 0.60 -1.77
N LEU A 168 -5.07 0.39 -1.94
CA LEU A 168 -6.08 1.12 -1.18
C LEU A 168 -6.01 0.83 0.32
N GLY A 169 -5.80 -0.44 0.69
CA GLY A 169 -5.63 -0.86 2.10
C GLY A 169 -4.40 -0.23 2.77
N GLN A 170 -3.28 -0.10 2.05
CA GLN A 170 -2.08 0.61 2.52
C GLN A 170 -2.37 2.10 2.72
N LEU A 171 -2.96 2.76 1.72
CA LEU A 171 -3.32 4.17 1.82
C LEU A 171 -4.28 4.42 2.99
N LEU A 172 -5.33 3.59 3.13
CA LEU A 172 -6.30 3.71 4.21
C LEU A 172 -5.68 3.57 5.59
N LEU A 173 -4.80 2.55 5.75
CA LEU A 173 -4.12 2.33 7.01
C LEU A 173 -3.26 3.53 7.40
N TYR A 174 -2.36 3.93 6.52
CA TYR A 174 -1.36 4.95 6.85
C TYR A 174 -1.95 6.35 6.86
N ALA A 175 -2.92 6.69 6.00
CA ALA A 175 -3.65 7.96 6.08
C ALA A 175 -4.36 8.13 7.43
N LYS A 176 -5.02 7.06 7.92
CA LYS A 176 -5.69 7.09 9.24
C LYS A 176 -4.70 7.10 10.42
N GLN A 177 -3.55 6.43 10.32
CA GLN A 177 -2.59 6.33 11.42
C GLN A 177 -1.67 7.53 11.52
N SER A 178 -1.06 7.95 10.41
CA SER A 178 -0.12 9.07 10.39
C SER A 178 -0.80 10.43 10.48
N GLN A 179 -2.09 10.49 10.20
CA GLN A 179 -2.88 11.72 10.10
C GLN A 179 -2.32 12.76 9.10
N GLN A 180 -1.48 12.31 8.17
CA GLN A 180 -0.91 13.16 7.13
C GLN A 180 -1.98 13.54 6.10
N THR A 181 -2.20 14.83 5.94
CA THR A 181 -3.21 15.37 5.01
C THR A 181 -2.91 15.03 3.55
N ALA A 182 -1.64 14.91 3.16
CA ALA A 182 -1.23 14.50 1.82
C ALA A 182 -1.70 13.08 1.50
N LEU A 183 -1.48 12.11 2.41
CA LEU A 183 -1.94 10.72 2.24
C LEU A 183 -3.48 10.63 2.28
N MET A 184 -4.13 11.42 3.13
CA MET A 184 -5.59 11.50 3.15
C MET A 184 -6.13 12.04 1.82
N SER A 185 -5.46 13.06 1.25
CA SER A 185 -5.82 13.62 -0.03
C SER A 185 -5.73 12.58 -1.16
N GLU A 186 -4.60 11.89 -1.26
CA GLU A 186 -4.39 10.82 -2.25
C GLU A 186 -5.42 9.69 -2.12
N LEU A 187 -5.71 9.27 -0.89
CA LEU A 187 -6.77 8.28 -0.64
C LEU A 187 -8.13 8.80 -1.13
N ILE A 188 -8.48 10.05 -0.83
CA ILE A 188 -9.76 10.64 -1.24
C ILE A 188 -9.83 10.76 -2.77
N ASP A 189 -8.75 11.18 -3.43
CA ASP A 189 -8.68 11.27 -4.88
C ASP A 189 -8.88 9.90 -5.56
N THR A 190 -8.47 8.81 -4.88
CA THR A 190 -8.74 7.44 -5.31
C THR A 190 -10.19 7.03 -5.06
N LEU A 191 -10.80 7.43 -3.94
CA LEU A 191 -12.15 7.03 -3.54
C LEU A 191 -13.25 7.84 -4.23
N ALA A 192 -13.01 9.13 -4.50
CA ALA A 192 -14.03 10.05 -4.99
C ALA A 192 -14.72 9.56 -6.27
N PRO A 193 -14.03 9.13 -7.34
CA PRO A 193 -14.68 8.63 -8.55
C PRO A 193 -15.55 7.40 -8.30
N MET A 194 -15.16 6.56 -7.34
CA MET A 194 -15.92 5.35 -6.99
C MET A 194 -17.20 5.71 -6.24
N ILE A 195 -17.11 6.66 -5.30
CA ILE A 195 -18.27 7.17 -4.54
C ILE A 195 -19.24 7.87 -5.49
N GLU A 196 -18.77 8.73 -6.38
CA GLU A 196 -19.59 9.42 -7.40
C GLU A 196 -20.30 8.42 -8.31
N LYS A 197 -19.59 7.40 -8.78
CA LYS A 197 -20.19 6.32 -9.57
C LYS A 197 -21.32 5.61 -8.82
N LEU A 198 -21.14 5.34 -7.52
CA LEU A 198 -22.16 4.70 -6.69
C LEU A 198 -23.37 5.61 -6.49
N ILE A 199 -23.16 6.90 -6.29
CA ILE A 199 -24.22 7.92 -6.16
C ILE A 199 -25.10 7.90 -7.41
N ILE A 200 -24.50 7.91 -8.61
CA ILE A 200 -25.22 7.87 -9.88
C ILE A 200 -25.94 6.52 -10.04
N LEU A 201 -25.22 5.40 -9.81
CA LEU A 201 -25.76 4.05 -10.01
C LEU A 201 -26.98 3.76 -9.15
N LYS A 202 -27.06 4.33 -7.95
CA LYS A 202 -28.11 4.08 -6.96
C LYS A 202 -29.08 5.26 -6.79
N ASN A 203 -28.99 6.29 -7.64
CA ASN A 203 -29.83 7.49 -7.55
C ASN A 203 -29.83 8.11 -6.13
N ILE A 204 -28.66 8.20 -5.50
CA ILE A 204 -28.54 8.67 -4.12
C ILE A 204 -28.93 10.15 -4.03
N THR A 205 -29.83 10.46 -3.12
CA THR A 205 -30.32 11.82 -2.84
C THR A 205 -29.76 12.41 -1.57
N SER A 206 -29.34 11.55 -0.63
CA SER A 206 -28.86 11.97 0.67
C SER A 206 -27.63 11.16 1.12
N VAL A 207 -26.76 11.77 1.91
CA VAL A 207 -25.53 11.12 2.40
C VAL A 207 -25.32 11.33 3.89
N GLY A 208 -25.00 10.28 4.60
CA GLY A 208 -24.57 10.27 5.99
C GLY A 208 -23.13 9.76 6.12
N PHE A 209 -22.34 10.37 7.00
CA PHE A 209 -21.00 9.92 7.33
C PHE A 209 -21.00 9.33 8.74
N ILE A 210 -20.57 8.10 8.87
CA ILE A 210 -20.48 7.44 10.19
C ILE A 210 -19.43 8.15 11.05
N PRO A 211 -19.77 8.59 12.26
CA PRO A 211 -18.84 9.32 13.10
C PRO A 211 -17.72 8.41 13.60
N PRO A 212 -16.48 8.94 13.71
CA PRO A 212 -15.34 8.16 14.16
C PRO A 212 -15.50 7.75 15.63
N THR A 213 -15.12 6.52 15.95
CA THR A 213 -15.15 5.99 17.32
C THR A 213 -13.93 6.40 18.14
N VAL A 214 -12.85 6.84 17.51
CA VAL A 214 -11.62 7.31 18.14
C VAL A 214 -11.39 8.77 17.77
N LYS A 215 -11.23 9.61 18.78
CA LYS A 215 -10.89 11.03 18.56
C LYS A 215 -9.43 11.13 18.12
N ARG A 216 -9.20 11.80 16.99
CA ARG A 216 -7.88 12.11 16.44
C ARG A 216 -7.77 13.60 16.17
N GLN A 217 -6.56 14.11 16.09
CA GLN A 217 -6.32 15.52 15.78
C GLN A 217 -6.86 15.86 14.38
N VAL A 218 -6.58 15.00 13.39
CA VAL A 218 -7.15 15.09 12.04
C VAL A 218 -8.05 13.87 11.80
N GLN A 219 -9.34 14.12 11.56
CA GLN A 219 -10.33 13.07 11.31
C GLN A 219 -10.52 12.83 9.82
N PHE A 220 -10.21 11.64 9.37
CA PHE A 220 -10.33 11.27 7.95
C PHE A 220 -11.73 11.53 7.37
N MET A 221 -12.80 11.13 8.08
CA MET A 221 -14.18 11.33 7.61
C MET A 221 -14.53 12.81 7.43
N SER A 222 -14.00 13.69 8.29
CA SER A 222 -14.18 15.14 8.16
C SER A 222 -13.45 15.70 6.94
N VAL A 223 -12.22 15.21 6.66
CA VAL A 223 -11.47 15.58 5.46
C VAL A 223 -12.16 15.06 4.20
N LEU A 224 -12.63 13.80 4.21
CA LEU A 224 -13.39 13.18 3.13
C LEU A 224 -14.65 13.98 2.80
N LYS A 225 -15.49 14.26 3.79
CA LYS A 225 -16.70 15.07 3.62
C LYS A 225 -16.41 16.44 2.99
N LYS A 226 -15.38 17.12 3.50
CA LYS A 226 -14.99 18.45 3.01
C LYS A 226 -14.47 18.41 1.56
N LYS A 227 -13.72 17.36 1.22
CA LYS A 227 -13.05 17.25 -0.07
C LYS A 227 -13.97 16.73 -1.19
N LEU A 228 -14.89 15.83 -0.88
CA LEU A 228 -15.85 15.29 -1.85
C LEU A 228 -16.82 16.34 -2.39
N LYS A 229 -17.12 17.40 -1.63
CA LYS A 229 -18.02 18.52 -2.06
C LYS A 229 -19.32 18.04 -2.71
N LEU A 230 -19.90 16.96 -2.19
CA LEU A 230 -21.12 16.37 -2.76
C LEU A 230 -22.29 17.37 -2.70
N LYS A 231 -22.99 17.52 -3.82
CA LYS A 231 -24.22 18.32 -3.92
C LYS A 231 -25.44 17.46 -3.53
N LEU A 232 -25.41 16.90 -2.33
CA LEU A 232 -26.45 16.04 -1.78
C LEU A 232 -26.93 16.61 -0.44
N ARG A 233 -28.11 16.18 -0.02
CA ARG A 233 -28.59 16.48 1.33
C ARG A 233 -27.77 15.69 2.35
N PHE A 234 -27.29 16.36 3.40
CA PHE A 234 -26.48 15.72 4.45
C PHE A 234 -27.33 15.30 5.63
N ILE A 235 -27.26 14.04 6.01
CA ILE A 235 -27.86 13.51 7.23
C ILE A 235 -26.83 13.68 8.34
N THR A 236 -27.23 14.33 9.42
CA THR A 236 -26.37 14.55 10.58
C THR A 236 -26.37 13.34 11.50
N ILE A 237 -25.28 12.60 11.49
CA ILE A 237 -25.03 11.46 12.39
C ILE A 237 -24.00 11.89 13.42
N GLN A 238 -24.31 11.75 14.69
CA GLN A 238 -23.46 12.21 15.78
C GLN A 238 -23.08 11.08 16.71
N LYS A 239 -21.88 11.15 17.28
CA LYS A 239 -21.49 10.29 18.38
C LYS A 239 -21.86 10.95 19.72
N ILE A 240 -22.68 10.28 20.50
CA ILE A 240 -23.04 10.67 21.87
C ILE A 240 -21.78 10.48 22.73
N LYS A 241 -21.49 11.47 23.55
CA LYS A 241 -20.40 11.37 24.54
C LYS A 241 -20.86 10.51 25.70
N SER A 242 -20.09 9.50 26.02
CA SER A 242 -20.18 8.72 27.26
C SER A 242 -19.12 9.20 28.25
N GLU A 243 -19.28 8.83 29.50
CA GLU A 243 -18.32 9.13 30.59
C GLU A 243 -16.90 8.67 30.21
N VAL A 244 -16.80 7.43 29.72
CA VAL A 244 -15.55 6.86 29.19
C VAL A 244 -15.73 6.55 27.70
N ALA A 245 -14.85 7.11 26.87
CA ALA A 245 -14.87 6.83 25.43
C ALA A 245 -14.33 5.42 25.15
N VAL A 246 -15.21 4.50 24.78
CA VAL A 246 -14.84 3.12 24.41
C VAL A 246 -14.72 3.01 22.89
N PRO A 247 -13.49 2.77 22.34
CA PRO A 247 -13.31 2.52 20.91
C PRO A 247 -13.95 1.19 20.51
N GLN A 248 -14.66 1.14 19.38
CA GLN A 248 -15.24 -0.10 18.84
C GLN A 248 -14.21 -1.23 18.68
N LYS A 249 -12.96 -0.87 18.36
CA LYS A 249 -11.87 -1.84 18.19
C LYS A 249 -11.40 -2.50 19.48
N SER A 250 -11.63 -1.88 20.63
CA SER A 250 -11.29 -2.47 21.94
C SER A 250 -12.31 -3.51 22.41
N LEU A 251 -13.48 -3.57 21.78
CA LEU A 251 -14.53 -4.53 22.09
C LEU A 251 -14.29 -5.83 21.34
N GLY A 252 -14.10 -6.94 22.06
CA GLY A 252 -13.85 -8.25 21.47
C GLY A 252 -15.12 -8.91 20.92
N LYS A 253 -16.23 -8.80 21.64
CA LYS A 253 -17.50 -9.47 21.29
C LYS A 253 -18.36 -8.61 20.36
N LEU A 254 -19.07 -9.26 19.44
CA LEU A 254 -20.00 -8.59 18.53
C LEU A 254 -21.15 -7.93 19.28
N ALA A 255 -21.70 -8.60 20.30
CA ALA A 255 -22.78 -8.08 21.13
C ALA A 255 -22.40 -6.73 21.77
N ASP A 256 -21.20 -6.64 22.36
CA ASP A 256 -20.70 -5.41 22.99
C ASP A 256 -20.55 -4.27 21.98
N ARG A 257 -20.15 -4.60 20.73
CA ARG A 257 -20.06 -3.61 19.64
C ARG A 257 -21.42 -3.09 19.22
N ILE A 258 -22.42 -3.96 19.13
CA ILE A 258 -23.80 -3.59 18.81
C ILE A 258 -24.37 -2.69 19.91
N GLU A 259 -24.20 -3.07 21.16
CA GLU A 259 -24.65 -2.29 22.31
C GLU A 259 -23.98 -0.92 22.33
N ASN A 260 -22.65 -0.87 22.21
CA ASN A 260 -21.91 0.40 22.13
C ASN A 260 -22.41 1.29 20.98
N ALA A 261 -22.64 0.73 19.78
CA ALA A 261 -23.14 1.49 18.64
C ALA A 261 -24.53 2.07 18.91
N ARG A 262 -25.47 1.28 19.45
CA ARG A 262 -26.83 1.71 19.80
C ARG A 262 -26.85 2.86 20.79
N HIS A 263 -25.98 2.84 21.79
CA HIS A 263 -25.92 3.86 22.82
C HIS A 263 -25.05 5.07 22.47
N SER A 264 -24.17 4.95 21.49
CA SER A 264 -23.19 6.00 21.18
C SER A 264 -23.39 6.71 19.84
N ILE A 265 -24.37 6.30 19.03
CA ILE A 265 -24.67 6.93 17.73
C ILE A 265 -26.11 7.41 17.72
N ALA A 266 -26.32 8.67 17.34
CA ALA A 266 -27.63 9.24 17.14
C ALA A 266 -27.73 9.94 15.78
N VAL A 267 -28.92 9.90 15.21
CA VAL A 267 -29.27 10.62 13.97
C VAL A 267 -30.12 11.82 14.35
N ASN A 268 -29.63 13.02 14.07
CA ASN A 268 -30.34 14.27 14.32
C ASN A 268 -31.02 14.79 13.06
N ASP A 269 -31.76 13.91 12.38
CA ASP A 269 -32.55 14.26 11.22
C ASP A 269 -33.90 13.54 11.32
N LYS A 270 -35.00 14.32 11.32
CA LYS A 270 -36.38 13.80 11.37
C LYS A 270 -37.04 13.80 10.01
N SER A 271 -36.30 14.15 8.96
CA SER A 271 -36.85 14.24 7.62
C SER A 271 -36.92 12.87 6.94
N SER A 272 -37.81 12.72 6.00
CA SER A 272 -37.84 11.57 5.12
C SER A 272 -36.80 11.74 4.01
N HIS A 273 -36.14 10.66 3.66
CA HIS A 273 -35.14 10.58 2.60
C HIS A 273 -35.39 9.34 1.75
N ASP A 274 -35.31 9.44 0.42
CA ASP A 274 -35.59 8.32 -0.47
C ASP A 274 -34.40 7.37 -0.54
N ASN A 275 -33.27 7.81 -1.10
CA ASN A 275 -32.09 6.98 -1.30
C ASN A 275 -30.90 7.56 -0.51
N ILE A 276 -30.46 6.84 0.50
CA ILE A 276 -29.41 7.27 1.44
C ILE A 276 -28.14 6.48 1.20
N LEU A 277 -27.02 7.16 1.07
CA LEU A 277 -25.69 6.56 1.13
C LEU A 277 -25.08 6.80 2.52
N LEU A 278 -24.74 5.73 3.23
CA LEU A 278 -23.93 5.79 4.44
C LEU A 278 -22.48 5.46 4.13
N ILE A 279 -21.55 6.32 4.53
CA ILE A 279 -20.11 6.15 4.31
C ILE A 279 -19.42 5.92 5.65
N ASP A 280 -18.66 4.81 5.78
CA ASP A 280 -17.82 4.44 6.93
C ASP A 280 -16.32 4.40 6.58
#